data_8cac79c4f1abeaa4caaa5fe7df87c332
#
_entry.id   8cac79c4f1abeaa4caaa5fe7df87c332
#
_cell.length_a   1.000
_cell.length_b   1.000
_cell.length_c   1.000
_cell.angle_alpha   90.00
_cell.angle_beta   90.00
_cell.angle_gamma   90.00
#
_symmetry.space_group_name_H-M   'P 1'
#
loop_
_entity.id
_entity.type
_entity.pdbx_description
1 polymer ?
#
loop_
_entity_poly.entity_id
_entity_poly.type
_entity_poly.pdbx_seq_one_letter_code
_entity_poly.pdbx_strand_id
1 'polypeptide(L)'
;LRDYEKAIDSYRKGNSIRNARMHYDREIETKKIDNIINIFSQEFIEKYEQNNQPSDQLIFILGAPRSGTTLIEQIISAHSDVFGAGELPYIMQLANGYSRDELSTKSYPERFANENNFLPFLKDDAKIYLDKINKLVNDDSVLRTIDKMPSNYKYIGYIFLMFPNAKVINTQRNPIDTCLSIFFQNFNSGHRYSFDLNNLVFWYQEYVRLMEYWRSVFEKRMLIVDYDSVVSDTENIAKKIIKFCDLSWEEQCLSFYESERTVATASNWQVRQPIYKTSQEKSRNYGN
;
A
#
# COMPACT_ATOMS: atom_id res chain seq x y z
N LEU A 1 -15.23 11.20 27.21
CA LEU A 1 -14.20 12.13 27.68
C LEU A 1 -13.43 12.63 26.44
N ARG A 2 -13.62 13.93 26.08
CA ARG A 2 -12.89 14.59 24.96
C ARG A 2 -11.68 15.35 25.54
N ASP A 3 -10.83 14.67 26.31
CA ASP A 3 -9.60 15.24 26.84
C ASP A 3 -8.43 14.90 25.89
N TYR A 4 -8.34 15.69 24.82
CA TYR A 4 -7.37 15.47 23.75
C TYR A 4 -5.92 15.71 24.20
N GLU A 5 -5.69 16.64 25.14
CA GLU A 5 -4.35 16.91 25.70
C GLU A 5 -3.83 15.71 26.50
N LYS A 6 -4.64 15.17 27.42
CA LYS A 6 -4.25 13.95 28.14
C LYS A 6 -4.10 12.74 27.23
N ALA A 7 -4.91 12.66 26.17
CA ALA A 7 -4.79 11.57 25.19
C ALA A 7 -3.44 11.64 24.48
N ILE A 8 -3.04 12.78 23.93
CA ILE A 8 -1.76 12.92 23.21
C ILE A 8 -0.56 12.69 24.15
N ASP A 9 -0.62 13.14 25.40
CA ASP A 9 0.43 12.92 26.38
C ASP A 9 0.56 11.43 26.75
N SER A 10 -0.55 10.71 26.82
CA SER A 10 -0.55 9.27 27.04
C SER A 10 0.09 8.52 25.86
N TYR A 11 -0.24 8.92 24.63
CA TYR A 11 0.42 8.36 23.43
C TYR A 11 1.91 8.69 23.39
N ARG A 12 2.31 9.93 23.69
CA ARG A 12 3.73 10.32 23.76
C ARG A 12 4.50 9.46 24.76
N LYS A 13 3.95 9.24 25.97
CA LYS A 13 4.57 8.39 27.00
C LYS A 13 4.67 6.93 26.54
N GLY A 14 3.60 6.35 26.00
CA GLY A 14 3.62 5.00 25.49
C GLY A 14 4.61 4.80 24.35
N ASN A 15 4.62 5.73 23.40
CA ASN A 15 5.53 5.69 22.25
C ASN A 15 6.99 5.91 22.66
N SER A 16 7.29 6.77 23.65
CA SER A 16 8.66 6.96 24.13
C SER A 16 9.25 5.68 24.73
N ILE A 17 8.45 4.87 25.42
CA ILE A 17 8.89 3.56 25.96
C ILE A 17 9.23 2.59 24.81
N ARG A 18 8.43 2.61 23.76
CA ARG A 18 8.67 1.78 22.55
C ARG A 18 9.90 2.26 21.79
N ASN A 19 10.02 3.56 21.57
CA ASN A 19 11.11 4.20 20.83
C ASN A 19 12.47 3.95 21.50
N ALA A 20 12.53 3.94 22.82
CA ALA A 20 13.75 3.64 23.57
C ALA A 20 14.32 2.23 23.29
N ARG A 21 13.49 1.31 22.79
CA ARG A 21 13.87 -0.08 22.45
C ARG A 21 14.02 -0.30 20.95
N MET A 22 13.75 0.72 20.12
CA MET A 22 13.72 0.61 18.66
C MET A 22 14.58 1.72 18.07
N HIS A 23 15.52 1.34 17.22
CA HIS A 23 16.29 2.31 16.45
C HIS A 23 15.67 2.50 15.07
N TYR A 24 15.38 3.75 14.70
CA TYR A 24 15.03 4.16 13.34
C TYR A 24 16.14 5.02 12.79
N ASP A 25 16.79 4.55 11.73
CA ASP A 25 17.90 5.23 11.09
C ASP A 25 17.42 5.96 9.84
N ARG A 26 17.48 7.29 9.87
CA ARG A 26 17.03 8.17 8.79
C ARG A 26 17.94 8.07 7.57
N GLU A 27 19.26 7.92 7.78
CA GLU A 27 20.22 7.83 6.67
C GLU A 27 20.02 6.53 5.89
N ILE A 28 19.75 5.43 6.59
CA ILE A 28 19.40 4.15 5.95
C ILE A 28 18.11 4.27 5.15
N GLU A 29 17.08 4.94 5.68
CA GLU A 29 15.80 5.13 4.95
C GLU A 29 16.01 5.98 3.71
N THR A 30 16.69 7.15 3.81
CA THR A 30 17.03 8.01 2.65
C THR A 30 17.79 7.21 1.60
N LYS A 31 18.86 6.54 2.00
CA LYS A 31 19.68 5.73 1.08
C LYS A 31 18.87 4.67 0.37
N LYS A 32 17.95 4.02 1.08
CA LYS A 32 17.05 3.02 0.47
C LYS A 32 16.14 3.65 -0.58
N ILE A 33 15.55 4.81 -0.30
CA ILE A 33 14.69 5.52 -1.25
C ILE A 33 15.51 6.01 -2.46
N ASP A 34 16.71 6.56 -2.24
CA ASP A 34 17.62 6.97 -3.30
C ASP A 34 18.00 5.80 -4.22
N ASN A 35 18.31 4.63 -3.64
CA ASN A 35 18.64 3.45 -4.42
C ASN A 35 17.42 2.94 -5.22
N ILE A 36 16.21 3.01 -4.68
CA ILE A 36 14.99 2.67 -5.43
C ILE A 36 14.84 3.60 -6.65
N ILE A 37 14.92 4.92 -6.43
CA ILE A 37 14.78 5.93 -7.50
C ILE A 37 15.87 5.76 -8.57
N ASN A 38 17.11 5.56 -8.15
CA ASN A 38 18.23 5.44 -9.08
C ASN A 38 18.20 4.13 -9.90
N ILE A 39 17.81 3.01 -9.28
CA ILE A 39 17.80 1.70 -9.94
C ILE A 39 16.59 1.59 -10.88
N PHE A 40 15.40 1.94 -10.41
CA PHE A 40 14.18 1.84 -11.21
C PHE A 40 13.94 3.13 -12.02
N SER A 41 14.98 3.60 -12.75
CA SER A 41 14.82 4.74 -13.65
C SER A 41 13.82 4.46 -14.77
N GLN A 42 13.31 5.51 -15.41
CA GLN A 42 12.40 5.35 -16.54
C GLN A 42 13.04 4.50 -17.65
N GLU A 43 14.30 4.73 -17.95
CA GLU A 43 15.06 3.96 -18.94
C GLU A 43 15.16 2.47 -18.54
N PHE A 44 15.41 2.18 -17.27
CA PHE A 44 15.43 0.82 -16.74
C PHE A 44 14.07 0.13 -16.91
N ILE A 45 12.97 0.81 -16.57
CA ILE A 45 11.62 0.28 -16.72
C ILE A 45 11.32 -0.01 -18.20
N GLU A 46 11.52 0.96 -19.08
CA GLU A 46 11.29 0.80 -20.52
C GLU A 46 12.10 -0.36 -21.14
N LYS A 47 13.33 -0.55 -20.67
CA LYS A 47 14.20 -1.64 -21.15
C LYS A 47 13.68 -3.03 -20.77
N TYR A 48 13.11 -3.20 -19.57
CA TYR A 48 12.78 -4.52 -19.03
C TYR A 48 11.28 -4.84 -19.01
N GLU A 49 10.40 -3.86 -19.14
CA GLU A 49 8.95 -4.03 -19.11
C GLU A 49 8.44 -4.97 -20.23
N GLN A 50 9.10 -4.98 -21.38
CA GLN A 50 8.68 -5.77 -22.55
C GLN A 50 8.88 -7.29 -22.37
N ASN A 51 9.61 -7.72 -21.35
CA ASN A 51 9.97 -9.13 -21.14
C ASN A 51 8.98 -9.91 -20.26
N ASN A 52 7.82 -9.34 -19.90
CA ASN A 52 6.97 -9.88 -18.84
C ASN A 52 5.64 -10.44 -19.35
N GLN A 53 5.07 -11.34 -18.52
CA GLN A 53 3.73 -11.86 -18.79
C GLN A 53 2.69 -10.86 -18.31
N PRO A 54 1.78 -10.40 -19.17
CA PRO A 54 0.69 -9.53 -18.76
C PRO A 54 -0.23 -10.28 -17.79
N SER A 55 -0.73 -9.58 -16.78
CA SER A 55 -1.77 -10.08 -15.89
C SER A 55 -2.76 -8.98 -15.57
N ASP A 56 -3.88 -8.99 -16.27
CA ASP A 56 -4.94 -8.00 -16.12
C ASP A 56 -5.78 -8.22 -14.86
N GLN A 57 -5.64 -9.40 -14.23
CA GLN A 57 -6.41 -9.77 -13.04
C GLN A 57 -5.97 -9.06 -11.76
N LEU A 58 -4.78 -8.44 -11.73
CA LEU A 58 -4.19 -7.94 -10.48
C LEU A 58 -4.49 -6.45 -10.25
N ILE A 59 -4.97 -6.16 -9.04
CA ILE A 59 -5.13 -4.81 -8.51
C ILE A 59 -4.27 -4.69 -7.25
N PHE A 60 -3.33 -3.76 -7.23
CA PHE A 60 -2.53 -3.44 -6.05
C PHE A 60 -3.04 -2.16 -5.41
N ILE A 61 -3.46 -2.25 -4.14
CA ILE A 61 -3.84 -1.09 -3.34
C ILE A 61 -2.74 -0.79 -2.32
N LEU A 62 -2.17 0.39 -2.41
CA LEU A 62 -1.02 0.79 -1.61
C LEU A 62 -1.11 2.26 -1.17
N GLY A 63 -0.17 2.69 -0.31
CA GLY A 63 -0.13 4.04 0.22
C GLY A 63 0.51 4.10 1.60
N ALA A 64 0.48 5.26 2.23
CA ALA A 64 0.87 5.35 3.63
C ALA A 64 -0.07 4.49 4.49
N PRO A 65 0.41 3.85 5.57
CA PRO A 65 -0.49 3.24 6.54
C PRO A 65 -1.53 4.27 7.02
N ARG A 66 -2.77 3.86 7.22
CA ARG A 66 -3.86 4.73 7.67
C ARG A 66 -4.34 5.80 6.67
N SER A 67 -3.93 5.73 5.41
CA SER A 67 -4.41 6.61 4.33
C SER A 67 -5.75 6.21 3.71
N GLY A 68 -6.37 5.09 4.16
CA GLY A 68 -7.67 4.63 3.64
C GLY A 68 -7.59 3.41 2.72
N THR A 69 -6.45 2.75 2.59
CA THR A 69 -6.28 1.55 1.73
C THR A 69 -7.33 0.47 1.99
N THR A 70 -7.70 0.24 3.25
CA THR A 70 -8.72 -0.76 3.62
C THR A 70 -10.11 -0.35 3.14
N LEU A 71 -10.46 0.95 3.18
CA LEU A 71 -11.76 1.42 2.67
C LEU A 71 -11.88 1.17 1.16
N ILE A 72 -10.84 1.50 0.41
CA ILE A 72 -10.82 1.29 -1.04
C ILE A 72 -10.88 -0.22 -1.37
N GLU A 73 -10.14 -1.06 -0.63
CA GLU A 73 -10.26 -2.51 -0.77
C GLU A 73 -11.69 -3.00 -0.55
N GLN A 74 -12.37 -2.52 0.50
CA GLN A 74 -13.75 -2.97 0.81
C GLN A 74 -14.74 -2.54 -0.29
N ILE A 75 -14.64 -1.29 -0.78
CA ILE A 75 -15.48 -0.80 -1.88
C ILE A 75 -15.33 -1.68 -3.12
N ILE A 76 -14.10 -1.99 -3.54
CA ILE A 76 -13.85 -2.76 -4.75
C ILE A 76 -14.19 -4.23 -4.54
N SER A 77 -13.84 -4.82 -3.39
CA SER A 77 -14.10 -6.23 -3.11
C SER A 77 -15.57 -6.56 -2.78
N ALA A 78 -16.44 -5.55 -2.71
CA ALA A 78 -17.88 -5.75 -2.72
C ALA A 78 -18.45 -6.10 -4.10
N HIS A 79 -17.69 -5.85 -5.18
CA HIS A 79 -18.05 -6.26 -6.54
C HIS A 79 -18.03 -7.78 -6.69
N SER A 80 -19.01 -8.37 -7.39
CA SER A 80 -19.19 -9.83 -7.53
C SER A 80 -17.98 -10.52 -8.17
N ASP A 81 -17.32 -9.88 -9.13
CA ASP A 81 -16.18 -10.42 -9.87
C ASP A 81 -14.83 -10.18 -9.20
N VAL A 82 -14.80 -9.73 -7.93
CA VAL A 82 -13.56 -9.31 -7.26
C VAL A 82 -13.28 -10.11 -6.00
N PHE A 83 -12.09 -10.67 -5.94
CA PHE A 83 -11.55 -11.26 -4.72
C PHE A 83 -10.54 -10.31 -4.06
N GLY A 84 -10.80 -9.92 -2.83
CA GLY A 84 -9.83 -9.18 -2.04
C GLY A 84 -8.94 -10.12 -1.23
N ALA A 85 -7.65 -10.17 -1.50
CA ALA A 85 -6.73 -11.07 -0.79
C ALA A 85 -6.17 -10.49 0.53
N GLY A 86 -6.44 -9.21 0.83
CA GLY A 86 -5.94 -8.56 2.04
C GLY A 86 -4.45 -8.19 1.94
N GLU A 87 -3.75 -8.17 3.07
CA GLU A 87 -2.33 -7.79 3.15
C GLU A 87 -1.43 -9.00 2.93
N LEU A 88 -0.83 -9.09 1.73
CA LEU A 88 0.03 -10.19 1.34
C LEU A 88 1.52 -9.82 1.43
N PRO A 89 2.37 -10.64 2.06
CA PRO A 89 3.81 -10.37 2.13
C PRO A 89 4.56 -10.76 0.85
N TYR A 90 3.87 -11.24 -0.19
CA TYR A 90 4.48 -11.95 -1.32
C TYR A 90 5.40 -11.07 -2.16
N ILE A 91 5.00 -9.83 -2.48
CA ILE A 91 5.84 -8.89 -3.25
C ILE A 91 7.15 -8.62 -2.51
N MET A 92 7.06 -8.32 -1.21
CA MET A 92 8.27 -8.10 -0.38
C MET A 92 9.16 -9.34 -0.33
N GLN A 93 8.59 -10.52 -0.15
CA GLN A 93 9.34 -11.78 -0.08
C GLN A 93 10.08 -12.07 -1.40
N LEU A 94 9.40 -11.94 -2.54
CA LEU A 94 9.98 -12.14 -3.86
C LEU A 94 11.07 -11.09 -4.16
N ALA A 95 10.78 -9.81 -3.90
CA ALA A 95 11.75 -8.73 -4.12
C ALA A 95 13.06 -8.93 -3.34
N ASN A 96 12.99 -9.53 -2.14
CA ASN A 96 14.16 -9.83 -1.31
C ASN A 96 14.74 -11.24 -1.50
N GLY A 97 14.18 -12.05 -2.42
CA GLY A 97 14.69 -13.38 -2.74
C GLY A 97 14.37 -14.45 -1.69
N TYR A 98 13.46 -14.20 -0.72
CA TYR A 98 13.14 -15.18 0.34
C TYR A 98 12.41 -16.43 -0.16
N SER A 99 11.94 -16.45 -1.39
CA SER A 99 11.25 -17.60 -1.99
C SER A 99 12.21 -18.62 -2.61
N ARG A 100 13.51 -18.42 -2.46
CA ARG A 100 14.58 -19.26 -3.04
C ARG A 100 15.57 -19.64 -1.95
N ASP A 101 16.04 -20.87 -1.98
CA ASP A 101 17.11 -21.37 -1.11
C ASP A 101 18.47 -20.70 -1.41
N GLU A 102 18.55 -19.87 -2.43
CA GLU A 102 19.73 -19.10 -2.76
C GLU A 102 19.83 -17.85 -1.88
N LEU A 103 20.81 -17.84 -1.01
CA LEU A 103 21.31 -16.66 -0.28
C LEU A 103 21.80 -15.61 -1.28
N SER A 104 20.86 -14.86 -1.87
CA SER A 104 21.25 -13.64 -2.59
C SER A 104 21.92 -12.72 -1.58
N THR A 105 23.18 -12.40 -1.81
CA THR A 105 23.96 -11.50 -0.94
C THR A 105 23.45 -10.07 -0.95
N LYS A 106 22.50 -9.74 -1.83
CA LYS A 106 21.92 -8.40 -1.97
C LYS A 106 20.40 -8.44 -1.84
N SER A 107 19.87 -7.59 -0.96
CA SER A 107 18.42 -7.36 -0.77
C SER A 107 17.88 -6.35 -1.79
N TYR A 108 16.56 -6.16 -1.78
CA TYR A 108 15.90 -5.07 -2.52
C TYR A 108 16.32 -3.70 -1.95
N PRO A 109 16.62 -2.69 -2.79
CA PRO A 109 16.57 -2.71 -4.26
C PRO A 109 17.89 -3.13 -4.94
N GLU A 110 18.99 -3.28 -4.22
CA GLU A 110 20.35 -3.42 -4.75
C GLU A 110 20.55 -4.66 -5.64
N ARG A 111 19.71 -5.72 -5.46
CA ARG A 111 19.73 -6.88 -6.35
C ARG A 111 19.36 -6.52 -7.79
N PHE A 112 18.61 -5.44 -8.00
CA PHE A 112 18.18 -4.97 -9.33
C PHE A 112 19.20 -4.06 -10.02
N ALA A 113 20.28 -3.68 -9.34
CA ALA A 113 21.35 -2.88 -9.96
C ALA A 113 22.16 -3.66 -11.01
N ASN A 114 22.04 -4.99 -11.06
CA ASN A 114 22.72 -5.84 -12.04
C ASN A 114 21.70 -6.80 -12.66
N GLU A 115 21.51 -6.70 -13.99
CA GLU A 115 20.55 -7.51 -14.72
C GLU A 115 20.75 -9.02 -14.59
N ASN A 116 21.98 -9.49 -14.46
CA ASN A 116 22.27 -10.90 -14.24
C ASN A 116 21.74 -11.44 -12.91
N ASN A 117 21.46 -10.54 -11.96
CA ASN A 117 20.97 -10.92 -10.63
C ASN A 117 19.44 -11.02 -10.54
N PHE A 118 18.68 -10.39 -11.45
CA PHE A 118 17.23 -10.39 -11.36
C PHE A 118 16.52 -10.87 -12.62
N LEU A 119 17.05 -10.59 -13.79
CA LEU A 119 16.37 -10.85 -15.06
C LEU A 119 16.03 -12.34 -15.26
N PRO A 120 16.92 -13.30 -14.95
CA PRO A 120 16.59 -14.72 -15.06
C PRO A 120 15.41 -15.15 -14.18
N PHE A 121 15.18 -14.40 -13.09
CA PHE A 121 14.19 -14.74 -12.07
C PHE A 121 12.88 -13.97 -12.17
N LEU A 122 12.82 -12.92 -12.99
CA LEU A 122 11.65 -12.05 -13.04
C LEU A 122 10.38 -12.79 -13.47
N LYS A 123 10.50 -13.69 -14.46
CA LYS A 123 9.39 -14.54 -14.93
C LYS A 123 8.98 -15.58 -13.89
N ASP A 124 9.94 -16.15 -13.20
CA ASP A 124 9.69 -17.14 -12.15
C ASP A 124 9.02 -16.48 -10.94
N ASP A 125 9.47 -15.27 -10.56
CA ASP A 125 8.85 -14.50 -9.49
C ASP A 125 7.39 -14.18 -9.81
N ALA A 126 7.10 -13.76 -11.04
CA ALA A 126 5.74 -13.50 -11.51
C ALA A 126 4.88 -14.78 -11.46
N LYS A 127 5.42 -15.91 -11.92
CA LYS A 127 4.73 -17.20 -11.86
C LYS A 127 4.46 -17.65 -10.40
N ILE A 128 5.47 -17.59 -9.53
CA ILE A 128 5.33 -17.94 -8.11
C ILE A 128 4.26 -17.07 -7.45
N TYR A 129 4.23 -15.77 -7.77
CA TYR A 129 3.21 -14.86 -7.24
C TYR A 129 1.81 -15.27 -7.70
N LEU A 130 1.61 -15.50 -9.02
CA LEU A 130 0.33 -15.92 -9.58
C LEU A 130 -0.14 -17.27 -9.03
N ASP A 131 0.76 -18.24 -8.89
CA ASP A 131 0.45 -19.56 -8.31
C ASP A 131 -0.04 -19.42 -6.85
N LYS A 132 0.55 -18.49 -6.08
CA LYS A 132 0.10 -18.20 -4.71
C LYS A 132 -1.27 -17.52 -4.69
N ILE A 133 -1.50 -16.55 -5.58
CA ILE A 133 -2.78 -15.85 -5.71
C ILE A 133 -3.88 -16.84 -6.12
N ASN A 134 -3.66 -17.64 -7.15
CA ASN A 134 -4.65 -18.61 -7.64
C ASN A 134 -5.05 -19.64 -6.56
N LYS A 135 -4.11 -20.04 -5.70
CA LYS A 135 -4.42 -20.91 -4.55
C LYS A 135 -5.31 -20.24 -3.49
N LEU A 136 -5.24 -18.91 -3.35
CA LEU A 136 -6.10 -18.17 -2.42
C LEU A 136 -7.50 -17.95 -2.97
N VAL A 137 -7.60 -17.63 -4.28
CA VAL A 137 -8.86 -17.29 -4.94
C VAL A 137 -9.79 -18.49 -5.00
N ASN A 138 -9.29 -19.65 -5.44
CA ASN A 138 -10.03 -20.93 -5.54
C ASN A 138 -11.45 -20.79 -6.15
N ASP A 139 -11.66 -19.83 -7.06
CA ASP A 139 -12.93 -19.52 -7.73
C ASP A 139 -12.63 -18.95 -9.13
N ASP A 140 -12.99 -19.72 -10.16
CA ASP A 140 -12.73 -19.38 -11.55
C ASP A 140 -13.61 -18.22 -12.08
N SER A 141 -14.65 -17.83 -11.34
CA SER A 141 -15.53 -16.70 -11.71
C SER A 141 -14.90 -15.34 -11.40
N VAL A 142 -13.86 -15.30 -10.58
CA VAL A 142 -13.18 -14.05 -10.17
C VAL A 142 -12.38 -13.46 -11.32
N LEU A 143 -12.75 -12.26 -11.76
CA LEU A 143 -12.04 -11.53 -12.81
C LEU A 143 -10.86 -10.70 -12.28
N ARG A 144 -10.95 -10.20 -11.06
CA ARG A 144 -9.93 -9.33 -10.45
C ARG A 144 -9.57 -9.78 -9.03
N THR A 145 -8.30 -9.72 -8.71
CA THR A 145 -7.78 -10.02 -7.37
C THR A 145 -7.03 -8.82 -6.81
N ILE A 146 -7.38 -8.42 -5.59
CA ILE A 146 -6.75 -7.30 -4.90
C ILE A 146 -5.67 -7.81 -3.94
N ASP A 147 -4.44 -7.34 -4.13
CA ASP A 147 -3.39 -7.33 -3.10
C ASP A 147 -3.36 -5.92 -2.46
N LYS A 148 -3.89 -5.82 -1.24
CA LYS A 148 -3.89 -4.56 -0.50
C LYS A 148 -2.81 -4.60 0.56
N MET A 149 -1.61 -4.15 0.22
CA MET A 149 -0.49 -4.01 1.13
C MET A 149 0.03 -2.57 1.08
N PRO A 150 -0.22 -1.76 2.13
CA PRO A 150 0.22 -0.37 2.14
C PRO A 150 1.69 -0.20 1.77
N SER A 151 2.59 -1.04 2.30
CA SER A 151 4.04 -0.95 2.07
C SER A 151 4.49 -1.32 0.66
N ASN A 152 3.60 -1.85 -0.21
CA ASN A 152 3.93 -2.14 -1.61
C ASN A 152 4.29 -0.90 -2.42
N TYR A 153 4.08 0.32 -1.86
CA TYR A 153 4.56 1.55 -2.48
C TYR A 153 6.09 1.54 -2.74
N LYS A 154 6.85 0.80 -1.96
CA LYS A 154 8.31 0.63 -2.15
C LYS A 154 8.64 -0.22 -3.39
N TYR A 155 7.73 -1.04 -3.86
CA TYR A 155 7.94 -2.08 -4.87
C TYR A 155 7.21 -1.82 -6.19
N ILE A 156 6.69 -0.62 -6.44
CA ILE A 156 5.88 -0.30 -7.63
C ILE A 156 6.65 -0.60 -8.93
N GLY A 157 7.93 -0.23 -9.01
CA GLY A 157 8.78 -0.56 -10.16
C GLY A 157 8.88 -2.07 -10.40
N TYR A 158 9.10 -2.85 -9.34
CA TYR A 158 9.15 -4.31 -9.42
C TYR A 158 7.80 -4.93 -9.80
N ILE A 159 6.69 -4.40 -9.25
CA ILE A 159 5.33 -4.84 -9.59
C ILE A 159 5.10 -4.67 -11.10
N PHE A 160 5.40 -3.50 -11.65
CA PHE A 160 5.20 -3.25 -13.07
C PHE A 160 6.15 -4.02 -13.99
N LEU A 161 7.36 -4.35 -13.52
CA LEU A 161 8.24 -5.26 -14.24
C LEU A 161 7.66 -6.68 -14.32
N MET A 162 7.04 -7.19 -13.26
CA MET A 162 6.39 -8.50 -13.27
C MET A 162 5.04 -8.50 -13.98
N PHE A 163 4.25 -7.43 -13.81
CA PHE A 163 2.84 -7.35 -14.19
C PHE A 163 2.55 -6.01 -14.90
N PRO A 164 2.93 -5.87 -16.18
CA PRO A 164 2.78 -4.61 -16.91
C PRO A 164 1.34 -4.08 -16.96
N ASN A 165 0.34 -4.96 -16.95
CA ASN A 165 -1.08 -4.59 -17.04
C ASN A 165 -1.77 -4.48 -15.66
N ALA A 166 -1.05 -4.70 -14.56
CA ALA A 166 -1.62 -4.56 -13.23
C ALA A 166 -2.15 -3.14 -12.99
N LYS A 167 -3.26 -3.05 -12.26
CA LYS A 167 -3.81 -1.77 -11.80
C LYS A 167 -3.21 -1.42 -10.46
N VAL A 168 -2.68 -0.22 -10.32
CA VAL A 168 -2.15 0.29 -9.04
C VAL A 168 -3.00 1.44 -8.56
N ILE A 169 -3.53 1.34 -7.34
CA ILE A 169 -4.32 2.37 -6.69
C ILE A 169 -3.54 2.88 -5.48
N ASN A 170 -3.13 4.14 -5.52
CA ASN A 170 -2.48 4.81 -4.41
C ASN A 170 -3.49 5.63 -3.63
N THR A 171 -3.70 5.30 -2.36
CA THR A 171 -4.56 6.08 -1.47
C THR A 171 -3.76 7.17 -0.78
N GLN A 172 -4.30 8.37 -0.81
CA GLN A 172 -3.77 9.55 -0.11
C GLN A 172 -4.80 10.10 0.88
N ARG A 173 -4.33 10.78 1.89
CA ARG A 173 -5.14 11.46 2.89
C ARG A 173 -4.37 12.66 3.43
N ASN A 174 -5.08 13.59 4.07
CA ASN A 174 -4.42 14.71 4.76
C ASN A 174 -3.18 14.22 5.54
N PRO A 175 -1.99 14.81 5.29
CA PRO A 175 -0.73 14.37 5.91
C PRO A 175 -0.75 14.35 7.43
N ILE A 176 -1.34 15.38 8.04
CA ILE A 176 -1.38 15.52 9.51
C ILE A 176 -2.30 14.45 10.09
N ASP A 177 -3.50 14.25 9.51
CA ASP A 177 -4.41 13.18 9.94
C ASP A 177 -3.81 11.79 9.78
N THR A 178 -3.06 11.57 8.70
CA THR A 178 -2.35 10.31 8.46
C THR A 178 -1.27 10.08 9.52
N CYS A 179 -0.39 11.06 9.73
CA CYS A 179 0.68 10.97 10.72
C CYS A 179 0.14 10.79 12.14
N LEU A 180 -0.87 11.54 12.55
CA LEU A 180 -1.51 11.34 13.86
C LEU A 180 -2.15 9.97 14.00
N SER A 181 -2.82 9.47 12.95
CA SER A 181 -3.42 8.14 12.97
C SER A 181 -2.36 7.02 13.06
N ILE A 182 -1.20 7.22 12.44
CA ILE A 182 -0.02 6.33 12.57
C ILE A 182 0.53 6.41 13.99
N PHE A 183 0.74 7.60 14.53
CA PHE A 183 1.30 7.82 15.86
C PHE A 183 0.46 7.21 17.00
N PHE A 184 -0.87 7.19 16.81
CA PHE A 184 -1.81 6.59 17.76
C PHE A 184 -1.95 5.08 17.60
N GLN A 185 -1.37 4.48 16.56
CA GLN A 185 -1.44 3.06 16.31
C GLN A 185 -0.23 2.34 16.91
N ASN A 186 -0.49 1.34 17.75
CA ASN A 186 0.56 0.46 18.24
C ASN A 186 0.83 -0.66 17.23
N PHE A 187 1.73 -0.41 16.27
CA PHE A 187 2.13 -1.41 15.30
C PHE A 187 3.02 -2.49 15.93
N ASN A 188 2.79 -3.75 15.55
CA ASN A 188 3.57 -4.88 16.07
C ASN A 188 4.98 -4.93 15.48
N SER A 189 5.15 -4.63 14.19
CA SER A 189 6.44 -4.68 13.47
C SER A 189 6.45 -3.75 12.27
N GLY A 190 7.64 -3.48 11.73
CA GLY A 190 7.82 -2.81 10.43
C GLY A 190 7.73 -1.28 10.44
N HIS A 191 7.22 -0.65 11.50
CA HIS A 191 6.91 0.78 11.54
C HIS A 191 7.69 1.51 12.66
N ARG A 192 9.01 1.31 12.73
CA ARG A 192 9.87 1.89 13.78
C ARG A 192 9.80 3.42 13.86
N TYR A 193 9.54 4.08 12.74
CA TYR A 193 9.35 5.53 12.66
C TYR A 193 8.10 6.04 13.40
N SER A 194 7.11 5.18 13.63
CA SER A 194 5.79 5.61 14.16
C SER A 194 5.79 6.01 15.63
N PHE A 195 6.85 5.70 16.37
CA PHE A 195 6.94 5.94 17.80
C PHE A 195 7.63 7.26 18.20
N ASP A 196 8.06 8.04 17.21
CA ASP A 196 8.64 9.38 17.40
C ASP A 196 8.11 10.31 16.32
N LEU A 197 7.60 11.49 16.68
CA LEU A 197 6.96 12.41 15.73
C LEU A 197 7.95 12.95 14.68
N ASN A 198 9.19 13.21 15.07
CA ASN A 198 10.20 13.71 14.13
C ASN A 198 10.61 12.62 13.13
N ASN A 199 10.72 11.37 13.59
CA ASN A 199 11.00 10.24 12.71
C ASN A 199 9.80 9.94 11.80
N LEU A 200 8.58 10.10 12.30
CA LEU A 200 7.36 9.90 11.51
C LEU A 200 7.23 10.96 10.40
N VAL A 201 7.47 12.23 10.71
CA VAL A 201 7.45 13.32 9.71
C VAL A 201 8.55 13.08 8.67
N PHE A 202 9.76 12.73 9.09
CA PHE A 202 10.85 12.41 8.19
C PHE A 202 10.49 11.24 7.24
N TRP A 203 9.98 10.13 7.80
CA TRP A 203 9.53 8.99 7.01
C TRP A 203 8.44 9.38 6.01
N TYR A 204 7.48 10.22 6.43
CA TYR A 204 6.39 10.65 5.57
C TYR A 204 6.91 11.50 4.40
N GLN A 205 7.89 12.35 4.62
CA GLN A 205 8.55 13.12 3.56
C GLN A 205 9.25 12.22 2.54
N GLU A 206 9.99 11.19 3.01
CA GLU A 206 10.61 10.19 2.15
C GLU A 206 9.56 9.35 1.37
N TYR A 207 8.46 9.00 2.01
CA TYR A 207 7.32 8.36 1.35
C TYR A 207 6.75 9.24 0.23
N VAL A 208 6.49 10.51 0.48
CA VAL A 208 5.97 11.46 -0.51
C VAL A 208 6.95 11.58 -1.68
N ARG A 209 8.24 11.76 -1.40
CA ARG A 209 9.30 11.84 -2.41
C ARG A 209 9.31 10.62 -3.34
N LEU A 210 9.20 9.43 -2.79
CA LEU A 210 9.12 8.21 -3.60
C LEU A 210 7.83 8.12 -4.41
N MET A 211 6.69 8.51 -3.82
CA MET A 211 5.41 8.47 -4.54
C MET A 211 5.32 9.50 -5.66
N GLU A 212 5.92 10.68 -5.51
CA GLU A 212 6.06 11.68 -6.57
C GLU A 212 6.91 11.14 -7.72
N TYR A 213 8.01 10.45 -7.39
CA TYR A 213 8.83 9.76 -8.37
C TYR A 213 8.02 8.71 -9.15
N TRP A 214 7.33 7.80 -8.46
CA TRP A 214 6.51 6.78 -9.13
C TRP A 214 5.41 7.39 -9.99
N ARG A 215 4.82 8.49 -9.53
CA ARG A 215 3.83 9.22 -10.32
C ARG A 215 4.42 9.77 -11.62
N SER A 216 5.64 10.28 -11.60
CA SER A 216 6.30 10.79 -12.82
C SER A 216 6.61 9.67 -13.81
N VAL A 217 6.95 8.47 -13.34
CA VAL A 217 7.27 7.31 -14.19
C VAL A 217 6.03 6.58 -14.69
N PHE A 218 4.97 6.49 -13.87
CA PHE A 218 3.80 5.65 -14.13
C PHE A 218 2.46 6.39 -14.15
N GLU A 219 2.45 7.68 -14.49
CA GLU A 219 1.27 8.56 -14.41
C GLU A 219 -0.03 7.94 -14.91
N LYS A 220 0.00 7.29 -16.09
CA LYS A 220 -1.18 6.70 -16.74
C LYS A 220 -1.60 5.33 -16.18
N ARG A 221 -0.75 4.72 -15.37
CA ARG A 221 -0.92 3.33 -14.87
C ARG A 221 -1.34 3.29 -13.41
N MET A 222 -1.34 4.44 -12.74
CA MET A 222 -1.69 4.58 -11.33
C MET A 222 -2.89 5.47 -11.16
N LEU A 223 -3.87 5.03 -10.37
CA LEU A 223 -4.96 5.87 -9.90
C LEU A 223 -4.64 6.42 -8.51
N ILE A 224 -4.64 7.75 -8.40
CA ILE A 224 -4.53 8.40 -7.09
C ILE A 224 -5.95 8.63 -6.54
N VAL A 225 -6.20 8.14 -5.34
CA VAL A 225 -7.49 8.25 -4.66
C VAL A 225 -7.30 9.01 -3.34
N ASP A 226 -7.92 10.16 -3.26
CA ASP A 226 -7.95 10.96 -2.03
C ASP A 226 -9.06 10.46 -1.10
N TYR A 227 -8.69 10.11 0.14
CA TYR A 227 -9.61 9.58 1.14
C TYR A 227 -10.73 10.56 1.48
N ASP A 228 -10.41 11.86 1.60
CA ASP A 228 -11.39 12.85 1.98
C ASP A 228 -12.41 13.06 0.85
N SER A 229 -11.98 12.92 -0.40
CA SER A 229 -12.87 12.89 -1.57
C SER A 229 -13.79 11.66 -1.56
N VAL A 230 -13.28 10.48 -1.19
CA VAL A 230 -14.12 9.25 -1.05
C VAL A 230 -15.19 9.45 0.01
N VAL A 231 -14.87 10.07 1.15
CA VAL A 231 -15.81 10.31 2.24
C VAL A 231 -16.87 11.36 1.87
N SER A 232 -16.51 12.36 1.07
CA SER A 232 -17.41 13.45 0.69
C SER A 232 -18.32 13.09 -0.49
N ASP A 233 -17.83 12.29 -1.44
CA ASP A 233 -18.52 11.90 -2.68
C ASP A 233 -18.25 10.42 -3.00
N THR A 234 -18.72 9.53 -2.14
CA THR A 234 -18.45 8.11 -2.19
C THR A 234 -18.84 7.48 -3.51
N GLU A 235 -20.06 7.78 -4.00
CA GLU A 235 -20.61 7.12 -5.19
C GLU A 235 -19.78 7.45 -6.44
N ASN A 236 -19.54 8.73 -6.72
CA ASN A 236 -18.81 9.12 -7.91
C ASN A 236 -17.35 8.64 -7.88
N ILE A 237 -16.71 8.69 -6.71
CA ILE A 237 -15.34 8.19 -6.57
C ILE A 237 -15.30 6.68 -6.69
N ALA A 238 -16.24 5.94 -6.10
CA ALA A 238 -16.34 4.49 -6.25
C ALA A 238 -16.54 4.09 -7.73
N LYS A 239 -17.45 4.75 -8.46
CA LYS A 239 -17.64 4.54 -9.90
C LYS A 239 -16.35 4.77 -10.70
N LYS A 240 -15.59 5.82 -10.37
CA LYS A 240 -14.30 6.09 -10.99
C LYS A 240 -13.27 4.99 -10.72
N ILE A 241 -13.22 4.47 -9.50
CA ILE A 241 -12.32 3.39 -9.09
C ILE A 241 -12.68 2.09 -9.82
N ILE A 242 -13.97 1.69 -9.83
CA ILE A 242 -14.46 0.49 -10.50
C ILE A 242 -14.17 0.55 -12.00
N LYS A 243 -14.40 1.70 -12.64
CA LYS A 243 -14.05 1.92 -14.05
C LYS A 243 -12.54 1.80 -14.31
N PHE A 244 -11.69 2.30 -13.43
CA PHE A 244 -10.23 2.16 -13.54
C PHE A 244 -9.79 0.69 -13.47
N CYS A 245 -10.52 -0.14 -12.71
CA CYS A 245 -10.29 -1.58 -12.61
C CYS A 245 -10.84 -2.38 -13.81
N ASP A 246 -11.37 -1.70 -14.85
CA ASP A 246 -12.03 -2.31 -16.01
C ASP A 246 -13.19 -3.23 -15.60
N LEU A 247 -13.99 -2.79 -14.63
CA LEU A 247 -15.18 -3.48 -14.13
C LEU A 247 -16.44 -2.68 -14.43
N SER A 248 -17.57 -3.38 -14.59
CA SER A 248 -18.90 -2.77 -14.64
C SER A 248 -19.31 -2.27 -13.26
N TRP A 249 -20.17 -1.24 -13.23
CA TRP A 249 -20.68 -0.75 -11.96
C TRP A 249 -21.67 -1.70 -11.31
N GLU A 250 -21.52 -1.91 -10.00
CA GLU A 250 -22.49 -2.63 -9.15
C GLU A 250 -22.81 -1.81 -7.91
N GLU A 251 -24.13 -1.67 -7.60
CA GLU A 251 -24.59 -0.88 -6.46
C GLU A 251 -24.11 -1.42 -5.11
N GLN A 252 -23.85 -2.71 -5.01
CA GLN A 252 -23.31 -3.34 -3.80
C GLN A 252 -21.93 -2.79 -3.38
N CYS A 253 -21.19 -2.15 -4.28
CA CYS A 253 -19.96 -1.43 -3.95
C CYS A 253 -20.19 -0.28 -2.96
N LEU A 254 -21.40 0.26 -2.86
CA LEU A 254 -21.77 1.27 -1.86
C LEU A 254 -22.20 0.66 -0.52
N SER A 255 -22.59 -0.62 -0.50
CA SER A 255 -22.98 -1.35 0.71
C SER A 255 -21.84 -2.25 1.24
N PHE A 256 -20.59 -1.92 0.96
CA PHE A 256 -19.38 -2.69 1.32
C PHE A 256 -19.28 -3.03 2.81
N TYR A 257 -19.89 -2.24 3.70
CA TYR A 257 -19.91 -2.44 5.15
C TYR A 257 -20.83 -3.60 5.60
N GLU A 258 -21.70 -4.08 4.73
CA GLU A 258 -22.58 -5.24 4.94
C GLU A 258 -21.85 -6.57 4.65
N SER A 259 -20.65 -6.51 4.07
CA SER A 259 -19.87 -7.70 3.75
C SER A 259 -19.43 -8.46 5.01
N GLU A 260 -19.70 -9.76 5.05
CA GLU A 260 -19.25 -10.68 6.12
C GLU A 260 -17.76 -11.04 6.03
N ARG A 261 -17.06 -10.55 5.01
CA ARG A 261 -15.66 -10.86 4.77
C ARG A 261 -14.78 -10.46 5.95
N THR A 262 -13.82 -11.33 6.32
CA THR A 262 -12.87 -11.05 7.38
C THR A 262 -11.87 -9.98 6.93
N VAL A 263 -11.73 -8.91 7.71
CA VAL A 263 -10.80 -7.80 7.46
C VAL A 263 -9.70 -7.84 8.54
N ALA A 264 -8.52 -8.33 8.19
CA ALA A 264 -7.40 -8.49 9.12
C ALA A 264 -6.45 -7.27 9.10
N THR A 265 -6.97 -6.07 9.42
CA THR A 265 -6.17 -4.83 9.42
C THR A 265 -6.44 -3.98 10.66
N ALA A 266 -5.55 -3.03 10.95
CA ALA A 266 -5.74 -2.04 12.00
C ALA A 266 -6.99 -1.16 11.84
N SER A 267 -7.62 -1.15 10.66
CA SER A 267 -8.83 -0.39 10.31
C SER A 267 -10.10 -1.23 10.30
N ASN A 268 -10.07 -2.50 10.73
CA ASN A 268 -11.17 -3.46 10.66
C ASN A 268 -12.51 -2.87 11.17
N TRP A 269 -12.50 -2.31 12.38
CA TRP A 269 -13.73 -1.76 12.97
C TRP A 269 -14.31 -0.57 12.18
N GLN A 270 -13.44 0.24 11.56
CA GLN A 270 -13.82 1.46 10.85
C GLN A 270 -14.56 1.17 9.52
N VAL A 271 -14.19 0.10 8.84
CA VAL A 271 -14.76 -0.25 7.53
C VAL A 271 -16.01 -1.13 7.62
N ARG A 272 -16.40 -1.55 8.81
CA ARG A 272 -17.65 -2.27 9.09
C ARG A 272 -18.82 -1.35 9.42
N GLN A 273 -18.67 -0.08 9.19
CA GLN A 273 -19.71 0.94 9.38
C GLN A 273 -19.91 1.73 8.09
N PRO A 274 -21.10 2.26 7.86
CA PRO A 274 -21.30 3.25 6.80
C PRO A 274 -20.27 4.38 6.92
N ILE A 275 -19.89 4.94 5.79
CA ILE A 275 -18.90 6.03 5.76
C ILE A 275 -19.40 7.18 6.65
N TYR A 276 -18.55 7.60 7.59
CA TYR A 276 -18.85 8.68 8.51
C TYR A 276 -17.84 9.84 8.36
N LYS A 277 -18.39 11.07 8.26
CA LYS A 277 -17.57 12.29 8.03
C LYS A 277 -16.68 12.68 9.21
N THR A 278 -16.94 12.14 10.43
CA THR A 278 -16.15 12.47 11.64
C THR A 278 -14.72 11.90 11.62
N SER A 279 -14.36 11.16 10.58
CA SER A 279 -12.97 10.70 10.38
C SER A 279 -12.07 11.75 9.75
N GLN A 280 -12.65 12.75 9.09
CA GLN A 280 -11.92 13.87 8.49
C GLN A 280 -11.49 14.87 9.55
N GLU A 281 -10.37 15.57 9.31
CA GLU A 281 -9.86 16.67 10.12
C GLU A 281 -9.73 16.38 11.64
N LYS A 282 -9.51 15.11 12.01
CA LYS A 282 -9.30 14.74 13.43
C LYS A 282 -8.12 15.46 14.04
N SER A 283 -7.15 15.84 13.23
CA SER A 283 -5.99 16.62 13.65
C SER A 283 -6.37 17.96 14.29
N ARG A 284 -7.45 18.60 13.87
CA ARG A 284 -7.93 19.86 14.46
C ARG A 284 -8.23 19.76 15.97
N ASN A 285 -8.54 18.56 16.47
CA ASN A 285 -8.78 18.34 17.89
C ASN A 285 -7.49 18.30 18.73
N TYR A 286 -6.32 18.18 18.08
CA TYR A 286 -5.01 18.04 18.71
C TYR A 286 -4.06 19.20 18.37
N GLY A 287 -4.53 20.18 17.58
CA GLY A 287 -3.74 21.32 17.16
C GLY A 287 -4.06 22.54 18.03
N ASN A 288 -3.08 22.98 18.78
CA ASN A 288 -2.68 24.36 18.98
C ASN A 288 -1.19 24.45 18.81
#